data_11682759f40a611ddc9b58c9883b66ab
#
_entry.id   11682759f40a611ddc9b58c9883b66ab
#
_cell.length_a   1.000
_cell.length_b   1.000
_cell.length_c   1.000
_cell.angle_alpha   90.00
_cell.angle_beta   90.00
_cell.angle_gamma   90.00
#
_symmetry.space_group_name_H-M   'P 1'
#
loop_
_entity.id
_entity.type
_entity.pdbx_description
1 polymer ?
#
loop_
_entity_poly.entity_id
_entity_poly.type
_entity_poly.pdbx_seq_one_letter_code
_entity_poly.pdbx_strand_id
1 'polypeptide(L)'
;MKNLYFIVLTLMTFCFSQAQIVNIPDANFKNTLVNSNCVDINGDGNGDIDADSNNDGEIQQAEAEAVIGLNVSYKAIHSLEGIQSFSNLEYLNCEVNQLTDLDLSQNTNLTILDCYFNNITSLLIPQSPNLIELDCGSNELSSLDISHNINLEILWFSYNQITSIDLTQNPNLKVLSCVSNQLTSLDVSENPLLEFLYCESNQLTNLELLNPNLEILSALNNQLTSLDISQSPNLTELRLIYNNLTSLDVSQNHNLGLLDCRANQITNLDVSNLSNLTALFCSENLLTNLNIRNGNNQIMTEMIAINNPNLFCVNVDDVQYANAQICDINPPFYDGWCIDSWANYSENCILGTNNYTYDSISFYPNPVENGILHLEYNSELKVETLQIYNTLGELVITKHNNYQTIDISMLKSGIYFLKFKTKEKLVIKKIIKN
;
A
#
# COMPACT_ATOMS: atom_id res chain seq x y z
N MET A 1 -41.92 32.46 90.04
CA MET A 1 -41.28 31.48 89.24
C MET A 1 -41.65 31.74 87.77
N LYS A 2 -40.72 32.31 87.00
CA LYS A 2 -40.93 32.71 85.59
C LYS A 2 -40.30 31.69 84.75
N ASN A 3 -41.09 30.98 83.92
CA ASN A 3 -40.59 30.04 82.92
C ASN A 3 -40.07 30.81 81.73
N LEU A 4 -38.76 30.67 81.44
CA LEU A 4 -38.08 31.20 80.29
C LEU A 4 -38.11 30.13 79.20
N TYR A 5 -38.94 30.28 78.15
CA TYR A 5 -38.92 29.44 76.97
C TYR A 5 -37.80 29.89 76.05
N PHE A 6 -36.77 29.05 75.86
CA PHE A 6 -35.73 29.18 74.86
C PHE A 6 -36.27 28.68 73.56
N ILE A 7 -36.56 29.59 72.60
CA ILE A 7 -36.85 29.19 71.21
C ILE A 7 -35.50 29.05 70.51
N VAL A 8 -35.11 27.80 70.25
CA VAL A 8 -33.98 27.53 69.38
C VAL A 8 -34.46 27.62 67.94
N LEU A 9 -34.13 28.75 67.29
CA LEU A 9 -34.38 28.92 65.86
C LEU A 9 -33.26 28.20 65.08
N THR A 10 -33.49 26.98 64.64
CA THR A 10 -32.62 26.26 63.71
C THR A 10 -32.76 26.95 62.34
N LEU A 11 -31.77 27.79 61.96
CA LEU A 11 -31.55 28.23 60.60
C LEU A 11 -31.09 26.98 59.80
N MET A 12 -31.99 26.36 59.06
CA MET A 12 -31.61 25.51 57.94
C MET A 12 -31.07 26.42 56.82
N THR A 13 -29.77 26.56 56.74
CA THR A 13 -29.14 27.07 55.53
C THR A 13 -29.27 26.01 54.46
N PHE A 14 -30.24 26.18 53.60
CA PHE A 14 -30.24 25.51 52.29
C PHE A 14 -29.06 26.10 51.53
N CYS A 15 -27.95 25.41 51.54
CA CYS A 15 -26.94 25.57 50.49
C CYS A 15 -27.61 25.15 49.20
N PHE A 16 -28.12 26.08 48.44
CA PHE A 16 -28.31 25.87 47.02
C PHE A 16 -26.89 25.71 46.46
N SER A 17 -26.43 24.46 46.30
CA SER A 17 -25.34 24.19 45.39
C SER A 17 -25.85 24.64 44.02
N GLN A 18 -25.46 25.85 43.59
CA GLN A 18 -25.61 26.17 42.19
C GLN A 18 -24.83 25.06 41.45
N ALA A 19 -25.51 24.32 40.58
CA ALA A 19 -24.84 23.35 39.71
C ALA A 19 -23.73 24.11 38.98
N GLN A 20 -22.51 23.64 39.07
CA GLN A 20 -21.37 24.27 38.42
C GLN A 20 -21.60 24.15 36.91
N ILE A 21 -21.75 25.29 36.24
CA ILE A 21 -21.89 25.37 34.79
C ILE A 21 -20.52 25.12 34.14
N VAL A 22 -20.46 24.26 33.15
CA VAL A 22 -19.27 24.02 32.35
C VAL A 22 -19.04 25.22 31.42
N ASN A 23 -17.82 25.74 31.40
CA ASN A 23 -17.45 26.82 30.47
C ASN A 23 -17.25 26.23 29.07
N ILE A 24 -18.14 26.57 28.14
CA ILE A 24 -18.08 26.13 26.72
C ILE A 24 -18.14 27.38 25.86
N PRO A 25 -16.96 27.96 25.50
CA PRO A 25 -16.89 29.22 24.78
C PRO A 25 -17.25 29.11 23.30
N ASP A 26 -17.06 27.97 22.66
CA ASP A 26 -17.44 27.78 21.27
C ASP A 26 -18.97 27.67 21.14
N ALA A 27 -19.54 28.61 20.38
CA ALA A 27 -20.99 28.73 20.25
C ALA A 27 -21.61 27.55 19.50
N ASN A 28 -20.89 26.94 18.52
CA ASN A 28 -21.37 25.80 17.79
C ASN A 28 -21.31 24.53 18.63
N PHE A 29 -20.26 24.37 19.44
CA PHE A 29 -20.16 23.28 20.39
C PHE A 29 -21.27 23.37 21.43
N LYS A 30 -21.43 24.54 22.09
CA LYS A 30 -22.50 24.75 23.04
C LYS A 30 -23.88 24.49 22.42
N ASN A 31 -24.15 25.06 21.24
CA ASN A 31 -25.42 24.87 20.57
C ASN A 31 -25.66 23.40 20.21
N THR A 32 -24.63 22.64 19.86
CA THR A 32 -24.75 21.21 19.58
C THR A 32 -25.15 20.46 20.83
N LEU A 33 -24.51 20.74 21.98
CA LEU A 33 -24.79 20.08 23.24
C LEU A 33 -26.20 20.34 23.77
N VAL A 34 -26.74 21.55 23.58
CA VAL A 34 -28.05 21.93 24.13
C VAL A 34 -29.22 21.82 23.19
N ASN A 35 -28.97 21.68 21.86
CA ASN A 35 -30.05 21.73 20.85
C ASN A 35 -29.99 20.62 19.80
N SER A 36 -29.04 19.70 19.89
CA SER A 36 -28.92 18.62 18.90
C SER A 36 -28.81 17.26 19.57
N ASN A 37 -29.34 16.24 18.94
CA ASN A 37 -29.06 14.87 19.35
C ASN A 37 -27.56 14.56 19.11
N CYS A 38 -26.78 14.63 20.17
CA CYS A 38 -25.32 14.43 20.09
C CYS A 38 -24.80 13.41 21.11
N VAL A 39 -25.60 13.08 22.12
CA VAL A 39 -25.28 12.05 23.12
C VAL A 39 -25.75 10.70 22.62
N ASP A 40 -24.83 9.78 22.45
CA ASP A 40 -25.10 8.39 22.10
C ASP A 40 -25.38 7.60 23.39
N ILE A 41 -26.60 7.05 23.50
CA ILE A 41 -27.02 6.27 24.66
C ILE A 41 -27.16 4.77 24.37
N ASN A 42 -27.05 4.39 23.11
CA ASN A 42 -27.24 3.01 22.67
C ASN A 42 -25.94 2.35 22.17
N GLY A 43 -24.86 3.12 22.01
CA GLY A 43 -23.53 2.65 21.59
C GLY A 43 -23.42 2.39 20.08
N ASP A 44 -24.27 3.03 19.23
CA ASP A 44 -24.20 2.87 17.78
C ASP A 44 -23.38 3.98 17.07
N GLY A 45 -22.82 4.92 17.84
CA GLY A 45 -22.01 6.04 17.37
C GLY A 45 -22.83 7.22 16.88
N ASN A 46 -24.17 7.16 16.93
CA ASN A 46 -25.05 8.26 16.56
C ASN A 46 -25.62 8.94 17.81
N GLY A 47 -25.92 10.23 17.69
CA GLY A 47 -26.57 10.95 18.79
C GLY A 47 -28.08 10.69 18.84
N ASP A 48 -28.57 10.34 20.02
CA ASP A 48 -29.97 10.02 20.30
C ASP A 48 -30.69 11.19 20.99
N ILE A 49 -30.01 11.88 21.93
CA ILE A 49 -30.53 12.98 22.73
C ILE A 49 -29.51 14.14 22.78
N ASP A 50 -29.92 15.29 23.28
CA ASP A 50 -29.00 16.37 23.66
C ASP A 50 -28.38 16.13 25.04
N ALA A 51 -27.40 16.95 25.42
CA ALA A 51 -26.74 16.86 26.71
C ALA A 51 -27.41 17.72 27.81
N ASP A 52 -28.27 18.67 27.43
CA ASP A 52 -29.01 19.57 28.33
C ASP A 52 -30.28 18.88 28.84
N SER A 53 -30.11 18.02 29.83
CA SER A 53 -31.19 17.17 30.33
C SER A 53 -32.32 17.93 31.04
N ASN A 54 -32.02 19.15 31.54
CA ASN A 54 -32.97 20.00 32.23
C ASN A 54 -33.56 21.07 31.33
N ASN A 55 -33.04 21.28 30.11
CA ASN A 55 -33.48 22.19 29.08
C ASN A 55 -33.35 23.68 29.51
N ASP A 56 -32.32 24.04 30.25
CA ASP A 56 -32.08 25.43 30.72
C ASP A 56 -31.12 26.22 29.81
N GLY A 57 -30.54 25.60 28.79
CA GLY A 57 -29.65 26.17 27.79
C GLY A 57 -28.19 26.27 28.26
N GLU A 58 -27.85 25.64 29.37
CA GLU A 58 -26.49 25.52 29.91
C GLU A 58 -26.15 24.03 30.13
N ILE A 59 -24.88 23.71 30.18
CA ILE A 59 -24.43 22.36 30.55
C ILE A 59 -23.85 22.41 31.96
N GLN A 60 -24.47 21.72 32.88
CA GLN A 60 -23.95 21.59 34.23
C GLN A 60 -22.95 20.45 34.32
N GLN A 61 -22.08 20.48 35.33
CA GLN A 61 -21.08 19.44 35.59
C GLN A 61 -21.70 18.02 35.65
N ALA A 62 -22.89 17.91 36.30
CA ALA A 62 -23.57 16.61 36.40
C ALA A 62 -24.11 16.08 35.04
N GLU A 63 -24.48 16.98 34.14
CA GLU A 63 -24.92 16.65 32.79
C GLU A 63 -23.72 16.21 31.94
N ALA A 64 -22.62 16.94 31.99
CA ALA A 64 -21.38 16.57 31.32
C ALA A 64 -20.86 15.21 31.81
N GLU A 65 -20.89 14.94 33.12
CA GLU A 65 -20.48 13.67 33.72
C GLU A 65 -21.44 12.51 33.37
N ALA A 66 -22.67 12.78 32.96
CA ALA A 66 -23.63 11.75 32.55
C ALA A 66 -23.38 11.25 31.10
N VAL A 67 -22.63 11.99 30.29
CA VAL A 67 -22.35 11.64 28.89
C VAL A 67 -21.27 10.56 28.83
N ILE A 68 -21.57 9.47 28.15
CA ILE A 68 -20.65 8.35 27.88
C ILE A 68 -20.20 8.39 26.42
N GLY A 69 -21.12 8.60 25.49
CA GLY A 69 -20.84 8.72 24.06
C GLY A 69 -21.24 10.11 23.54
N LEU A 70 -20.36 10.77 22.79
CA LEU A 70 -20.60 12.10 22.26
C LEU A 70 -20.23 12.14 20.76
N ASN A 71 -21.23 12.47 19.92
CA ASN A 71 -21.03 12.72 18.51
C ASN A 71 -21.34 14.18 18.18
N VAL A 72 -20.30 14.95 17.92
CA VAL A 72 -20.36 16.36 17.53
C VAL A 72 -19.76 16.59 16.13
N SER A 73 -19.80 15.57 15.28
CA SER A 73 -19.29 15.62 13.90
C SER A 73 -20.10 16.59 13.02
N TYR A 74 -19.45 17.20 12.02
CA TYR A 74 -20.06 18.09 11.01
C TYR A 74 -20.78 19.31 11.59
N LYS A 75 -20.25 19.93 12.63
CA LYS A 75 -20.90 21.06 13.34
C LYS A 75 -20.17 22.40 13.17
N ALA A 76 -19.10 22.46 12.37
CA ALA A 76 -18.26 23.66 12.21
C ALA A 76 -17.74 24.21 13.54
N ILE A 77 -17.38 23.33 14.46
CA ILE A 77 -16.84 23.65 15.79
C ILE A 77 -15.35 24.03 15.63
N HIS A 78 -14.92 25.09 16.31
CA HIS A 78 -13.52 25.54 16.30
C HIS A 78 -12.77 25.14 17.57
N SER A 79 -13.47 24.87 18.66
CA SER A 79 -12.88 24.47 19.94
C SER A 79 -13.81 23.54 20.71
N LEU A 80 -13.25 22.51 21.34
CA LEU A 80 -13.94 21.66 22.31
C LEU A 80 -13.58 22.03 23.74
N GLU A 81 -13.17 23.31 24.02
CA GLU A 81 -12.95 23.76 25.39
C GLU A 81 -14.18 23.49 26.24
N GLY A 82 -14.00 22.87 27.43
CA GLY A 82 -15.05 22.35 28.28
C GLY A 82 -15.23 20.85 28.23
N ILE A 83 -14.67 20.14 27.19
CA ILE A 83 -14.74 18.69 27.04
C ILE A 83 -14.13 17.94 28.23
N GLN A 84 -13.19 18.55 28.95
CA GLN A 84 -12.54 18.00 30.14
C GLN A 84 -13.52 17.70 31.28
N SER A 85 -14.71 18.37 31.29
CA SER A 85 -15.78 18.12 32.24
C SER A 85 -16.57 16.83 31.98
N PHE A 86 -16.45 16.24 30.78
CA PHE A 86 -17.08 15.01 30.38
C PHE A 86 -16.22 13.82 30.84
N SER A 87 -16.08 13.65 32.16
CA SER A 87 -15.12 12.73 32.78
C SER A 87 -15.40 11.25 32.56
N ASN A 88 -16.64 10.89 32.22
CA ASN A 88 -17.04 9.52 31.93
C ASN A 88 -17.10 9.21 30.43
N LEU A 89 -16.61 10.11 29.59
CA LEU A 89 -16.63 9.94 28.13
C LEU A 89 -15.77 8.74 27.69
N GLU A 90 -16.42 7.78 27.05
CA GLU A 90 -15.80 6.57 26.48
C GLU A 90 -15.68 6.64 24.94
N TYR A 91 -16.59 7.36 24.29
CA TYR A 91 -16.61 7.54 22.85
C TYR A 91 -16.71 9.05 22.51
N LEU A 92 -15.82 9.51 21.62
CA LEU A 92 -15.89 10.86 21.06
C LEU A 92 -15.71 10.83 19.56
N ASN A 93 -16.74 11.27 18.83
CA ASN A 93 -16.64 11.61 17.42
C ASN A 93 -16.75 13.15 17.26
N CYS A 94 -15.66 13.77 16.83
CA CYS A 94 -15.60 15.19 16.49
C CYS A 94 -15.06 15.42 15.06
N GLU A 95 -15.23 14.42 14.17
CA GLU A 95 -14.79 14.51 12.79
C GLU A 95 -15.42 15.66 12.01
N VAL A 96 -14.75 16.10 10.95
CA VAL A 96 -15.23 17.12 10.00
C VAL A 96 -15.69 18.39 10.71
N ASN A 97 -14.78 18.97 11.49
CA ASN A 97 -14.93 20.25 12.17
C ASN A 97 -13.77 21.20 11.78
N GLN A 98 -13.53 22.24 12.56
CA GLN A 98 -12.49 23.25 12.33
C GLN A 98 -11.58 23.40 13.56
N LEU A 99 -11.38 22.29 14.29
CA LEU A 99 -10.54 22.25 15.49
C LEU A 99 -9.07 22.50 15.10
N THR A 100 -8.39 23.38 15.85
CA THR A 100 -6.95 23.65 15.67
C THR A 100 -6.08 22.99 16.72
N ASP A 101 -6.66 22.72 17.86
CA ASP A 101 -6.09 21.98 18.98
C ASP A 101 -7.16 21.11 19.65
N LEU A 102 -6.73 20.05 20.31
CA LEU A 102 -7.63 19.16 21.04
C LEU A 102 -6.91 18.59 22.26
N ASP A 103 -7.38 18.98 23.46
CA ASP A 103 -6.87 18.47 24.73
C ASP A 103 -7.89 17.54 25.39
N LEU A 104 -7.60 16.24 25.34
CA LEU A 104 -8.38 15.18 25.96
C LEU A 104 -7.63 14.52 27.13
N SER A 105 -6.59 15.14 27.65
CA SER A 105 -5.73 14.60 28.71
C SER A 105 -6.50 14.19 29.98
N GLN A 106 -7.67 14.78 30.22
CA GLN A 106 -8.53 14.48 31.36
C GLN A 106 -9.62 13.44 31.09
N ASN A 107 -9.87 13.11 29.81
CA ASN A 107 -10.91 12.14 29.41
C ASN A 107 -10.35 10.73 29.42
N THR A 108 -9.89 10.26 30.59
CA THR A 108 -9.10 9.02 30.73
C THR A 108 -9.91 7.75 30.52
N ASN A 109 -11.24 7.82 30.39
CA ASN A 109 -12.10 6.69 30.08
C ASN A 109 -12.27 6.45 28.59
N LEU A 110 -11.76 7.36 27.71
CA LEU A 110 -11.90 7.20 26.26
C LEU A 110 -11.34 5.86 25.78
N THR A 111 -12.19 5.16 25.02
CA THR A 111 -11.89 3.93 24.32
C THR A 111 -11.81 4.14 22.82
N ILE A 112 -12.60 5.06 22.27
CA ILE A 112 -12.64 5.41 20.83
C ILE A 112 -12.58 6.94 20.69
N LEU A 113 -11.67 7.41 19.86
CA LEU A 113 -11.54 8.81 19.45
C LEU A 113 -11.51 8.91 17.94
N ASP A 114 -12.48 9.61 17.38
CA ASP A 114 -12.48 10.04 15.99
C ASP A 114 -12.44 11.57 15.94
N CYS A 115 -11.30 12.10 15.48
CA CYS A 115 -11.09 13.52 15.19
C CYS A 115 -10.63 13.75 13.73
N TYR A 116 -10.99 12.83 12.83
CA TYR A 116 -10.69 12.89 11.41
C TYR A 116 -11.15 14.22 10.78
N PHE A 117 -10.40 14.69 9.80
CA PHE A 117 -10.71 15.88 9.00
C PHE A 117 -10.99 17.14 9.82
N ASN A 118 -9.94 17.65 10.46
CA ASN A 118 -9.88 18.90 11.19
C ASN A 118 -8.62 19.70 10.77
N ASN A 119 -8.26 20.73 11.53
CA ASN A 119 -7.03 21.50 11.34
C ASN A 119 -6.10 21.35 12.56
N ILE A 120 -6.13 20.19 13.22
CA ILE A 120 -5.43 19.97 14.50
C ILE A 120 -3.92 19.95 14.26
N THR A 121 -3.23 20.88 14.92
CA THR A 121 -1.77 20.96 14.98
C THR A 121 -1.21 20.37 16.26
N SER A 122 -2.01 20.32 17.33
CA SER A 122 -1.68 19.79 18.65
C SER A 122 -2.82 18.90 19.17
N LEU A 123 -2.53 17.63 19.37
CA LEU A 123 -3.45 16.63 19.90
C LEU A 123 -2.86 16.07 21.20
N LEU A 124 -3.54 16.29 22.32
CA LEU A 124 -3.21 15.68 23.61
C LEU A 124 -4.26 14.61 23.92
N ILE A 125 -3.89 13.35 23.70
CA ILE A 125 -4.74 12.20 24.05
C ILE A 125 -4.53 11.79 25.50
N PRO A 126 -5.50 11.10 26.14
CA PRO A 126 -5.36 10.68 27.52
C PRO A 126 -4.21 9.67 27.67
N GLN A 127 -3.41 9.86 28.73
CA GLN A 127 -2.37 8.89 29.09
C GLN A 127 -3.01 7.70 29.82
N SER A 128 -3.72 6.87 29.09
CA SER A 128 -4.58 5.81 29.62
C SER A 128 -4.50 4.57 28.73
N PRO A 129 -4.51 3.36 29.32
CA PRO A 129 -4.56 2.12 28.53
C PRO A 129 -5.94 1.85 27.92
N ASN A 130 -6.96 2.69 28.18
CA ASN A 130 -8.32 2.41 27.76
C ASN A 130 -8.56 2.63 26.26
N LEU A 131 -7.75 3.50 25.61
CA LEU A 131 -7.91 3.82 24.20
C LEU A 131 -7.59 2.59 23.34
N ILE A 132 -8.56 2.18 22.52
CA ILE A 132 -8.51 1.01 21.62
C ILE A 132 -8.43 1.47 20.17
N GLU A 133 -9.14 2.56 19.83
CA GLU A 133 -9.22 3.08 18.49
C GLU A 133 -8.97 4.59 18.47
N LEU A 134 -8.08 5.02 17.57
CA LEU A 134 -7.75 6.42 17.33
C LEU A 134 -7.75 6.70 15.82
N ASP A 135 -8.67 7.59 15.40
CA ASP A 135 -8.57 8.25 14.09
C ASP A 135 -8.29 9.73 14.25
N CYS A 136 -7.10 10.13 13.86
CA CYS A 136 -6.68 11.53 13.78
C CYS A 136 -6.18 11.88 12.35
N GLY A 137 -6.66 11.17 11.37
CA GLY A 137 -6.33 11.40 9.96
C GLY A 137 -6.83 12.74 9.42
N SER A 138 -6.23 13.22 8.33
CA SER A 138 -6.57 14.49 7.69
C SER A 138 -6.55 15.66 8.66
N ASN A 139 -5.39 15.88 9.28
CA ASN A 139 -5.08 16.96 10.19
C ASN A 139 -3.72 17.60 9.83
N GLU A 140 -3.19 18.47 10.70
CA GLU A 140 -1.91 19.15 10.52
C GLU A 140 -0.87 18.72 11.56
N LEU A 141 -0.96 17.49 12.08
CA LEU A 141 -0.08 16.95 13.11
C LEU A 141 1.34 16.75 12.58
N SER A 142 2.33 17.26 13.31
CA SER A 142 3.75 16.99 13.05
C SER A 142 4.35 15.88 13.92
N SER A 143 3.65 15.52 14.99
CA SER A 143 4.00 14.43 15.91
C SER A 143 2.76 13.86 16.58
N LEU A 144 2.84 12.61 17.05
CA LEU A 144 1.80 11.93 17.80
C LEU A 144 2.45 11.07 18.86
N ASP A 145 2.05 11.22 20.12
CA ASP A 145 2.51 10.40 21.25
C ASP A 145 1.39 9.45 21.69
N ILE A 146 1.61 8.15 21.50
CA ILE A 146 0.70 7.06 21.86
C ILE A 146 1.33 6.09 22.86
N SER A 147 2.45 6.47 23.49
CA SER A 147 3.26 5.59 24.35
C SER A 147 2.52 5.05 25.58
N HIS A 148 1.45 5.72 26.01
CA HIS A 148 0.63 5.32 27.16
C HIS A 148 -0.64 4.52 26.76
N ASN A 149 -0.94 4.43 25.45
CA ASN A 149 -2.13 3.78 24.93
C ASN A 149 -1.83 2.33 24.54
N ILE A 150 -1.39 1.54 25.51
CA ILE A 150 -0.83 0.19 25.32
C ILE A 150 -1.83 -0.85 24.79
N ASN A 151 -3.13 -0.57 24.84
CA ASN A 151 -4.19 -1.44 24.33
C ASN A 151 -4.71 -1.00 22.96
N LEU A 152 -4.04 -0.02 22.32
CA LEU A 152 -4.46 0.46 21.01
C LEU A 152 -4.40 -0.68 19.98
N GLU A 153 -5.53 -0.94 19.33
CA GLU A 153 -5.70 -1.96 18.29
C GLU A 153 -5.77 -1.35 16.89
N ILE A 154 -6.36 -0.16 16.78
CA ILE A 154 -6.60 0.53 15.52
C ILE A 154 -6.04 1.94 15.61
N LEU A 155 -5.14 2.27 14.68
CA LEU A 155 -4.52 3.59 14.58
C LEU A 155 -4.55 4.10 13.14
N TRP A 156 -5.30 5.19 12.93
CA TRP A 156 -5.33 5.93 11.67
C TRP A 156 -4.83 7.36 11.90
N PHE A 157 -3.70 7.71 11.28
CA PHE A 157 -3.15 9.07 11.29
C PHE A 157 -2.75 9.55 9.89
N SER A 158 -3.41 9.00 8.88
CA SER A 158 -3.17 9.34 7.46
C SER A 158 -3.39 10.82 7.18
N TYR A 159 -2.72 11.35 6.14
CA TYR A 159 -2.84 12.76 5.73
C TYR A 159 -2.50 13.74 6.85
N ASN A 160 -1.27 13.63 7.36
CA ASN A 160 -0.68 14.52 8.35
C ASN A 160 0.74 14.93 7.91
N GLN A 161 1.53 15.53 8.81
CA GLN A 161 2.91 15.96 8.54
C GLN A 161 3.91 15.23 9.46
N ILE A 162 3.56 14.00 9.90
CA ILE A 162 4.35 13.25 10.88
C ILE A 162 5.60 12.70 10.20
N THR A 163 6.76 12.93 10.82
CA THR A 163 8.07 12.51 10.30
C THR A 163 8.60 11.23 10.95
N SER A 164 8.11 10.88 12.13
CA SER A 164 8.43 9.65 12.86
C SER A 164 7.32 9.29 13.83
N ILE A 165 7.15 8.01 14.12
CA ILE A 165 6.23 7.46 15.11
C ILE A 165 6.94 6.35 15.90
N ASP A 166 6.70 6.30 17.21
CA ASP A 166 7.14 5.21 18.08
C ASP A 166 5.94 4.29 18.38
N LEU A 167 5.99 3.04 17.91
CA LEU A 167 4.96 2.02 18.06
C LEU A 167 5.35 0.93 19.07
N THR A 168 6.51 1.05 19.73
CA THR A 168 7.08 0.00 20.58
C THR A 168 6.21 -0.33 21.81
N GLN A 169 5.36 0.59 22.23
CA GLN A 169 4.48 0.40 23.38
C GLN A 169 3.06 -0.04 23.02
N ASN A 170 2.81 -0.34 21.71
CA ASN A 170 1.46 -0.68 21.22
C ASN A 170 1.40 -2.10 20.61
N PRO A 171 1.72 -3.16 21.38
CA PRO A 171 1.85 -4.53 20.87
C PRO A 171 0.53 -5.14 20.37
N ASN A 172 -0.60 -4.53 20.70
CA ASN A 172 -1.94 -5.00 20.33
C ASN A 172 -2.42 -4.45 18.98
N LEU A 173 -1.62 -3.59 18.29
CA LEU A 173 -2.00 -3.04 16.99
C LEU A 173 -2.28 -4.12 15.97
N LYS A 174 -3.47 -4.04 15.37
CA LYS A 174 -3.98 -4.87 14.27
C LYS A 174 -4.09 -4.10 12.98
N VAL A 175 -4.44 -2.82 13.05
CA VAL A 175 -4.62 -1.94 11.90
C VAL A 175 -3.77 -0.68 12.09
N LEU A 176 -2.92 -0.40 11.13
CA LEU A 176 -2.11 0.82 11.06
C LEU A 176 -2.26 1.49 9.70
N SER A 177 -2.75 2.72 9.69
CA SER A 177 -2.77 3.57 8.50
C SER A 177 -2.04 4.88 8.75
N CYS A 178 -0.91 5.04 8.05
CA CYS A 178 -0.06 6.23 8.09
C CYS A 178 0.14 6.86 6.69
N VAL A 179 -0.84 6.68 5.81
CA VAL A 179 -0.81 7.16 4.43
C VAL A 179 -0.56 8.67 4.35
N SER A 180 0.22 9.10 3.37
CA SER A 180 0.45 10.52 3.11
C SER A 180 0.94 11.29 4.34
N ASN A 181 2.11 10.87 4.83
CA ASN A 181 2.90 11.54 5.85
C ASN A 181 4.31 11.83 5.33
N GLN A 182 5.25 12.12 6.22
CA GLN A 182 6.65 12.40 5.88
C GLN A 182 7.61 11.39 6.55
N LEU A 183 7.14 10.14 6.76
CA LEU A 183 7.92 9.10 7.43
C LEU A 183 9.12 8.68 6.55
N THR A 184 10.32 8.71 7.11
CA THR A 184 11.53 8.20 6.46
C THR A 184 11.89 6.77 6.89
N SER A 185 11.34 6.33 8.02
CA SER A 185 11.40 4.97 8.55
C SER A 185 10.10 4.63 9.28
N LEU A 186 9.79 3.35 9.33
CA LEU A 186 8.65 2.80 10.07
C LEU A 186 9.10 1.46 10.66
N ASP A 187 9.07 1.35 11.97
CA ASP A 187 9.37 0.12 12.70
C ASP A 187 8.08 -0.47 13.27
N VAL A 188 7.72 -1.65 12.80
CA VAL A 188 6.54 -2.41 13.23
C VAL A 188 6.91 -3.76 13.86
N SER A 189 8.19 -3.94 14.24
CA SER A 189 8.71 -5.19 14.77
C SER A 189 8.07 -5.60 16.11
N GLU A 190 7.67 -4.61 16.91
CA GLU A 190 7.02 -4.83 18.21
C GLU A 190 5.47 -4.91 18.12
N ASN A 191 4.93 -5.02 16.89
CA ASN A 191 3.48 -5.11 16.65
C ASN A 191 3.10 -6.46 16.01
N PRO A 192 3.28 -7.60 16.70
CA PRO A 192 3.14 -8.94 16.12
C PRO A 192 1.71 -9.31 15.72
N LEU A 193 0.70 -8.57 16.18
CA LEU A 193 -0.70 -8.78 15.86
C LEU A 193 -1.17 -7.99 14.63
N LEU A 194 -0.25 -7.25 13.96
CA LEU A 194 -0.60 -6.42 12.83
C LEU A 194 -1.12 -7.27 11.65
N GLU A 195 -2.35 -6.96 11.22
CA GLU A 195 -3.08 -7.60 10.12
C GLU A 195 -3.12 -6.71 8.88
N PHE A 196 -3.24 -5.39 9.07
CA PHE A 196 -3.39 -4.41 7.99
C PHE A 196 -2.41 -3.26 8.15
N LEU A 197 -1.53 -3.08 7.16
CA LEU A 197 -0.55 -1.99 7.12
C LEU A 197 -0.70 -1.17 5.84
N TYR A 198 -1.09 0.09 6.02
CA TYR A 198 -1.19 1.08 4.95
C TYR A 198 -0.19 2.21 5.22
N CYS A 199 0.91 2.25 4.46
CA CYS A 199 2.01 3.22 4.63
C CYS A 199 2.37 3.94 3.32
N GLU A 200 1.40 4.08 2.43
CA GLU A 200 1.54 4.72 1.13
C GLU A 200 1.96 6.20 1.23
N SER A 201 2.58 6.70 0.18
CA SER A 201 2.90 8.12 0.04
C SER A 201 3.70 8.67 1.22
N ASN A 202 4.80 8.00 1.54
CA ASN A 202 5.80 8.39 2.50
C ASN A 202 7.19 8.46 1.84
N GLN A 203 8.26 8.49 2.63
CA GLN A 203 9.65 8.56 2.16
C GLN A 203 10.46 7.34 2.63
N LEU A 204 9.79 6.18 2.80
CA LEU A 204 10.40 4.96 3.34
C LEU A 204 11.44 4.41 2.36
N THR A 205 12.67 4.24 2.81
CA THR A 205 13.75 3.62 2.03
C THR A 205 13.94 2.14 2.37
N ASN A 206 13.47 1.73 3.52
CA ASN A 206 13.44 0.35 4.02
C ASN A 206 12.15 0.12 4.83
N LEU A 207 11.68 -1.12 4.85
CA LEU A 207 10.57 -1.58 5.69
C LEU A 207 10.90 -3.02 6.13
N GLU A 208 11.12 -3.21 7.42
CA GLU A 208 11.33 -4.52 8.01
C GLU A 208 10.01 -5.08 8.52
N LEU A 209 9.68 -6.31 8.10
CA LEU A 209 8.41 -6.97 8.42
C LEU A 209 8.66 -8.27 9.17
N LEU A 210 8.34 -8.27 10.45
CA LEU A 210 8.35 -9.45 11.33
C LEU A 210 6.92 -9.77 11.81
N ASN A 211 5.91 -9.55 10.93
CA ASN A 211 4.49 -9.55 11.26
C ASN A 211 3.80 -10.77 10.62
N PRO A 212 3.75 -11.93 11.31
CA PRO A 212 3.26 -13.18 10.73
C PRO A 212 1.76 -13.17 10.42
N ASN A 213 0.99 -12.28 11.07
CA ASN A 213 -0.44 -12.16 10.87
C ASN A 213 -0.81 -11.18 9.74
N LEU A 214 0.16 -10.51 9.12
CA LEU A 214 -0.09 -9.48 8.11
C LEU A 214 -0.81 -10.09 6.89
N GLU A 215 -2.00 -9.57 6.61
CA GLU A 215 -2.87 -9.98 5.50
C GLU A 215 -2.81 -9.00 4.34
N ILE A 216 -2.72 -7.70 4.64
CA ILE A 216 -2.64 -6.64 3.62
C ILE A 216 -1.44 -5.74 3.91
N LEU A 217 -0.59 -5.57 2.90
CA LEU A 217 0.45 -4.55 2.86
C LEU A 217 0.26 -3.63 1.67
N SER A 218 0.08 -2.35 1.95
CA SER A 218 0.14 -1.32 0.93
C SER A 218 1.22 -0.30 1.27
N ALA A 219 2.28 -0.27 0.47
CA ALA A 219 3.45 0.61 0.61
C ALA A 219 3.74 1.35 -0.71
N LEU A 220 2.70 1.64 -1.49
CA LEU A 220 2.87 2.35 -2.77
C LEU A 220 3.43 3.76 -2.57
N ASN A 221 4.11 4.28 -3.59
CA ASN A 221 4.66 5.63 -3.60
C ASN A 221 5.60 5.89 -2.40
N ASN A 222 6.66 5.07 -2.31
CA ASN A 222 7.76 5.18 -1.37
C ASN A 222 9.11 5.11 -2.11
N GLN A 223 10.20 4.88 -1.40
CA GLN A 223 11.56 4.79 -1.96
C GLN A 223 12.22 3.44 -1.66
N LEU A 224 11.43 2.38 -1.48
CA LEU A 224 11.92 1.04 -1.12
C LEU A 224 12.81 0.48 -2.23
N THR A 225 14.02 0.06 -1.88
CA THR A 225 14.96 -0.57 -2.82
C THR A 225 14.95 -2.10 -2.72
N SER A 226 14.50 -2.63 -1.60
CA SER A 226 14.28 -4.05 -1.32
C SER A 226 13.15 -4.20 -0.32
N LEU A 227 12.51 -5.37 -0.29
CA LEU A 227 11.48 -5.73 0.68
C LEU A 227 11.56 -7.24 0.92
N ASP A 228 11.69 -7.64 2.18
CA ASP A 228 11.57 -9.04 2.62
C ASP A 228 10.21 -9.24 3.27
N ILE A 229 9.39 -10.10 2.67
CA ILE A 229 8.05 -10.48 3.14
C ILE A 229 7.96 -11.95 3.56
N SER A 230 9.11 -12.61 3.70
CA SER A 230 9.18 -14.05 4.03
C SER A 230 8.58 -14.39 5.38
N GLN A 231 8.58 -13.42 6.32
CA GLN A 231 8.01 -13.57 7.66
C GLN A 231 6.52 -13.17 7.75
N SER A 232 5.89 -12.85 6.60
CA SER A 232 4.46 -12.51 6.52
C SER A 232 3.72 -13.47 5.57
N PRO A 233 3.64 -14.78 5.89
CA PRO A 233 3.09 -15.81 4.99
C PRO A 233 1.58 -15.70 4.77
N ASN A 234 0.88 -14.93 5.60
CA ASN A 234 -0.57 -14.77 5.51
C ASN A 234 -1.01 -13.67 4.53
N LEU A 235 -0.06 -12.96 3.90
CA LEU A 235 -0.38 -11.92 2.91
C LEU A 235 -1.31 -12.44 1.81
N THR A 236 -2.44 -11.76 1.66
CA THR A 236 -3.44 -11.95 0.60
C THR A 236 -3.39 -10.83 -0.43
N GLU A 237 -2.95 -9.64 -0.02
CA GLU A 237 -2.82 -8.48 -0.88
C GLU A 237 -1.49 -7.75 -0.64
N LEU A 238 -0.75 -7.47 -1.74
CA LEU A 238 0.53 -6.76 -1.71
C LEU A 238 0.55 -5.67 -2.79
N ARG A 239 0.65 -4.41 -2.36
CA ARG A 239 0.71 -3.22 -3.25
C ARG A 239 1.99 -2.44 -3.04
N LEU A 240 2.85 -2.38 -4.07
CA LEU A 240 4.20 -1.79 -4.04
C LEU A 240 4.46 -0.82 -5.20
N ILE A 241 3.40 -0.26 -5.77
CA ILE A 241 3.48 0.64 -6.93
C ILE A 241 4.38 1.85 -6.63
N TYR A 242 5.13 2.32 -7.63
CA TYR A 242 6.00 3.49 -7.50
C TYR A 242 7.00 3.37 -6.34
N ASN A 243 7.89 2.36 -6.43
CA ASN A 243 9.04 2.17 -5.57
C ASN A 243 10.32 1.99 -6.41
N ASN A 244 11.44 1.60 -5.79
CA ASN A 244 12.73 1.40 -6.45
C ASN A 244 13.19 -0.07 -6.37
N LEU A 245 12.26 -1.03 -6.23
CA LEU A 245 12.56 -2.44 -6.05
C LEU A 245 13.25 -3.01 -7.28
N THR A 246 14.39 -3.67 -7.10
CA THR A 246 15.12 -4.36 -8.17
C THR A 246 14.80 -5.85 -8.26
N SER A 247 14.28 -6.41 -7.18
CA SER A 247 13.81 -7.80 -7.06
C SER A 247 12.69 -7.88 -6.04
N LEU A 248 11.86 -8.90 -6.15
CA LEU A 248 10.80 -9.24 -5.20
C LEU A 248 10.67 -10.76 -5.12
N ASP A 249 10.85 -11.32 -3.94
CA ASP A 249 10.64 -12.74 -3.65
C ASP A 249 9.29 -12.93 -2.94
N VAL A 250 8.37 -13.62 -3.60
CA VAL A 250 7.02 -13.93 -3.10
C VAL A 250 6.86 -15.43 -2.83
N SER A 251 7.96 -16.19 -2.80
CA SER A 251 7.95 -17.65 -2.74
C SER A 251 7.31 -18.23 -1.47
N GLN A 252 7.24 -17.45 -0.40
CA GLN A 252 6.66 -17.86 0.90
C GLN A 252 5.21 -17.38 1.10
N ASN A 253 4.69 -16.54 0.20
CA ASN A 253 3.40 -15.86 0.38
C ASN A 253 2.30 -16.56 -0.44
N HIS A 254 2.06 -17.84 -0.20
CA HIS A 254 1.17 -18.70 -0.98
C HIS A 254 -0.30 -18.28 -0.99
N ASN A 255 -0.70 -17.40 -0.05
CA ASN A 255 -2.06 -16.90 0.07
C ASN A 255 -2.34 -15.67 -0.82
N LEU A 256 -1.30 -15.09 -1.49
CA LEU A 256 -1.49 -13.90 -2.31
C LEU A 256 -2.53 -14.12 -3.41
N GLY A 257 -3.57 -13.29 -3.35
CA GLY A 257 -4.61 -13.16 -4.36
C GLY A 257 -4.39 -11.95 -5.28
N LEU A 258 -3.77 -10.88 -4.75
CA LEU A 258 -3.42 -9.68 -5.50
C LEU A 258 -1.95 -9.30 -5.28
N LEU A 259 -1.22 -9.11 -6.38
CA LEU A 259 0.13 -8.55 -6.40
C LEU A 259 0.20 -7.37 -7.36
N ASP A 260 0.48 -6.19 -6.83
CA ASP A 260 0.72 -4.98 -7.63
C ASP A 260 2.11 -4.41 -7.33
N CYS A 261 3.04 -4.64 -8.27
CA CYS A 261 4.42 -4.15 -8.20
C CYS A 261 4.78 -3.24 -9.39
N ARG A 262 3.79 -2.57 -9.98
CA ARG A 262 3.99 -1.63 -11.10
C ARG A 262 4.97 -0.51 -10.76
N ALA A 263 5.58 0.05 -11.81
CA ALA A 263 6.49 1.20 -11.70
C ALA A 263 7.61 0.98 -10.66
N ASN A 264 8.39 -0.08 -10.89
CA ASN A 264 9.57 -0.46 -10.15
C ASN A 264 10.75 -0.74 -11.11
N GLN A 265 11.80 -1.40 -10.64
CA GLN A 265 12.97 -1.76 -11.42
C GLN A 265 13.22 -3.29 -11.41
N ILE A 266 12.15 -4.08 -11.23
CA ILE A 266 12.23 -5.54 -11.08
C ILE A 266 12.66 -6.14 -12.42
N THR A 267 13.66 -7.03 -12.38
CA THR A 267 14.21 -7.69 -13.57
C THR A 267 13.69 -9.10 -13.76
N ASN A 268 13.32 -9.78 -12.68
CA ASN A 268 12.78 -11.14 -12.69
C ASN A 268 11.64 -11.24 -11.69
N LEU A 269 10.53 -11.82 -12.09
CA LEU A 269 9.39 -12.08 -11.22
C LEU A 269 8.91 -13.50 -11.42
N ASP A 270 8.89 -14.28 -10.35
CA ASP A 270 8.37 -15.66 -10.32
C ASP A 270 7.21 -15.75 -9.33
N VAL A 271 6.01 -15.98 -9.86
CA VAL A 271 4.78 -16.17 -9.10
C VAL A 271 4.25 -17.61 -9.19
N SER A 272 5.11 -18.55 -9.58
CA SER A 272 4.71 -19.95 -9.80
C SER A 272 4.21 -20.67 -8.53
N ASN A 273 4.52 -20.15 -7.35
CA ASN A 273 4.04 -20.68 -6.07
C ASN A 273 2.69 -20.07 -5.61
N LEU A 274 2.13 -19.12 -6.38
CA LEU A 274 0.94 -18.35 -5.98
C LEU A 274 -0.32 -18.88 -6.66
N SER A 275 -0.78 -20.07 -6.26
CA SER A 275 -1.95 -20.72 -6.87
C SER A 275 -3.27 -19.99 -6.63
N ASN A 276 -3.32 -19.05 -5.69
CA ASN A 276 -4.49 -18.22 -5.38
C ASN A 276 -4.51 -16.88 -6.11
N LEU A 277 -3.47 -16.55 -6.91
CA LEU A 277 -3.32 -15.26 -7.55
C LEU A 277 -4.41 -15.02 -8.59
N THR A 278 -5.25 -14.01 -8.36
CA THR A 278 -6.33 -13.59 -9.25
C THR A 278 -5.99 -12.34 -10.04
N ALA A 279 -5.10 -11.47 -9.50
CA ALA A 279 -4.67 -10.24 -10.13
C ALA A 279 -3.17 -10.03 -9.99
N LEU A 280 -2.48 -9.82 -11.12
CA LEU A 280 -1.05 -9.51 -11.20
C LEU A 280 -0.83 -8.24 -12.03
N PHE A 281 -0.31 -7.20 -11.39
CA PHE A 281 0.07 -5.95 -12.04
C PHE A 281 1.57 -5.73 -11.89
N CYS A 282 2.33 -5.89 -12.97
CA CYS A 282 3.79 -5.76 -12.99
C CYS A 282 4.30 -4.90 -14.17
N SER A 283 3.44 -4.02 -14.68
CA SER A 283 3.80 -3.05 -15.72
C SER A 283 4.87 -2.07 -15.26
N GLU A 284 5.54 -1.41 -16.25
CA GLU A 284 6.53 -0.37 -15.97
C GLU A 284 7.67 -0.88 -15.08
N ASN A 285 8.25 -2.02 -15.47
CA ASN A 285 9.40 -2.63 -14.83
C ASN A 285 10.51 -2.90 -15.87
N LEU A 286 11.57 -3.57 -15.44
CA LEU A 286 12.69 -3.99 -16.27
C LEU A 286 12.72 -5.51 -16.49
N LEU A 287 11.55 -6.14 -16.46
CA LEU A 287 11.45 -7.59 -16.53
C LEU A 287 12.12 -8.14 -17.79
N THR A 288 12.95 -9.15 -17.58
CA THR A 288 13.50 -10.03 -18.62
C THR A 288 12.89 -11.43 -18.54
N ASN A 289 12.36 -11.79 -17.37
CA ASN A 289 11.69 -13.05 -17.09
C ASN A 289 10.45 -12.80 -16.23
N LEU A 290 9.32 -13.39 -16.67
CA LEU A 290 8.07 -13.45 -15.91
C LEU A 290 7.56 -14.88 -15.95
N ASN A 291 7.46 -15.52 -14.78
CA ASN A 291 6.94 -16.86 -14.62
C ASN A 291 5.63 -16.84 -13.85
N ILE A 292 4.52 -17.10 -14.57
CA ILE A 292 3.18 -17.18 -13.98
C ILE A 292 2.61 -18.62 -14.01
N ARG A 293 3.46 -19.63 -14.18
CA ARG A 293 3.06 -21.05 -14.18
C ARG A 293 2.73 -21.51 -12.76
N ASN A 294 1.64 -21.06 -12.23
CA ASN A 294 1.19 -21.32 -10.86
C ASN A 294 0.23 -22.52 -10.75
N GLY A 295 -0.02 -23.23 -11.86
CA GLY A 295 -0.92 -24.37 -11.93
C GLY A 295 -2.41 -23.99 -11.94
N ASN A 296 -2.73 -22.69 -11.91
CA ASN A 296 -4.11 -22.21 -11.79
C ASN A 296 -4.37 -20.89 -12.54
N ASN A 297 -3.74 -20.70 -13.70
CA ASN A 297 -3.91 -19.47 -14.49
C ASN A 297 -5.38 -19.16 -14.83
N GLN A 298 -6.28 -20.14 -14.73
CA GLN A 298 -7.69 -19.98 -15.07
C GLN A 298 -8.47 -19.10 -14.09
N ILE A 299 -7.99 -18.90 -12.86
CA ILE A 299 -8.61 -17.97 -11.91
C ILE A 299 -8.04 -16.56 -12.01
N MET A 300 -6.92 -16.38 -12.72
CA MET A 300 -6.30 -15.05 -12.87
C MET A 300 -7.11 -14.23 -13.88
N THR A 301 -7.88 -13.29 -13.37
CA THR A 301 -8.74 -12.41 -14.17
C THR A 301 -7.96 -11.27 -14.81
N GLU A 302 -6.92 -10.77 -14.10
CA GLU A 302 -6.11 -9.64 -14.52
C GLU A 302 -4.62 -9.99 -14.49
N MET A 303 -3.93 -9.81 -15.60
CA MET A 303 -2.47 -9.96 -15.73
C MET A 303 -1.93 -8.86 -16.63
N ILE A 304 -1.39 -7.80 -16.02
CA ILE A 304 -0.95 -6.60 -16.74
C ILE A 304 0.56 -6.44 -16.60
N ALA A 305 1.29 -6.74 -17.69
CA ALA A 305 2.75 -6.73 -17.74
C ALA A 305 3.31 -5.88 -18.89
N ILE A 306 2.58 -4.83 -19.29
CA ILE A 306 3.00 -3.90 -20.36
C ILE A 306 4.13 -2.97 -19.90
N ASN A 307 4.81 -2.34 -20.86
CA ASN A 307 5.96 -1.45 -20.59
C ASN A 307 7.11 -2.16 -19.87
N ASN A 308 7.40 -3.40 -20.27
CA ASN A 308 8.59 -4.16 -19.90
C ASN A 308 9.45 -4.36 -21.14
N PRO A 309 10.35 -3.44 -21.47
CA PRO A 309 11.01 -3.38 -22.79
C PRO A 309 11.90 -4.59 -23.09
N ASN A 310 12.30 -5.34 -22.07
CA ASN A 310 13.15 -6.53 -22.20
C ASN A 310 12.41 -7.86 -21.98
N LEU A 311 11.09 -7.82 -21.76
CA LEU A 311 10.27 -9.02 -21.60
C LEU A 311 9.80 -9.51 -22.97
N PHE A 312 10.38 -10.61 -23.43
CA PHE A 312 10.04 -11.21 -24.73
C PHE A 312 9.19 -12.48 -24.60
N CYS A 313 9.15 -13.07 -23.40
CA CYS A 313 8.46 -14.32 -23.17
C CYS A 313 7.91 -14.35 -21.74
N VAL A 314 6.64 -14.74 -21.60
CA VAL A 314 5.95 -14.96 -20.32
C VAL A 314 5.66 -16.46 -20.18
N ASN A 315 6.16 -17.08 -19.09
CA ASN A 315 5.88 -18.48 -18.80
C ASN A 315 4.45 -18.64 -18.27
N VAL A 316 3.65 -19.48 -18.93
CA VAL A 316 2.25 -19.77 -18.61
C VAL A 316 1.99 -21.26 -18.46
N ASP A 317 0.90 -21.64 -17.79
CA ASP A 317 0.49 -23.06 -17.69
C ASP A 317 0.02 -23.61 -19.03
N ASP A 318 -0.73 -22.83 -19.80
CA ASP A 318 -1.34 -23.19 -21.08
C ASP A 318 -1.29 -21.98 -22.03
N VAL A 319 -0.52 -22.12 -23.09
CA VAL A 319 -0.36 -21.08 -24.13
C VAL A 319 -1.65 -20.82 -24.89
N GLN A 320 -2.47 -21.86 -25.14
CA GLN A 320 -3.72 -21.71 -25.86
C GLN A 320 -4.72 -20.87 -25.01
N TYR A 321 -4.80 -21.17 -23.72
CA TYR A 321 -5.60 -20.38 -22.78
C TYR A 321 -5.12 -18.94 -22.73
N ALA A 322 -3.81 -18.70 -22.54
CA ALA A 322 -3.23 -17.38 -22.44
C ALA A 322 -3.48 -16.52 -23.69
N ASN A 323 -3.32 -17.09 -24.88
CA ASN A 323 -3.59 -16.39 -26.16
C ASN A 323 -5.07 -16.10 -26.42
N ALA A 324 -5.98 -16.77 -25.71
CA ALA A 324 -7.42 -16.54 -25.84
C ALA A 324 -7.91 -15.40 -24.90
N GLN A 325 -7.06 -14.94 -23.98
CA GLN A 325 -7.41 -13.85 -23.09
C GLN A 325 -7.49 -12.52 -23.83
N ILE A 326 -8.45 -11.69 -23.43
CA ILE A 326 -8.64 -10.35 -24.00
C ILE A 326 -7.75 -9.39 -23.22
N CYS A 327 -7.16 -8.44 -23.92
CA CYS A 327 -6.49 -7.30 -23.32
C CYS A 327 -7.28 -6.04 -23.66
N ASP A 328 -7.87 -5.40 -22.64
CA ASP A 328 -8.48 -4.09 -22.77
C ASP A 328 -7.61 -3.04 -22.07
N ILE A 329 -7.00 -2.16 -22.87
CA ILE A 329 -6.10 -1.10 -22.39
C ILE A 329 -6.75 0.27 -22.49
N ASN A 330 -8.05 0.39 -22.22
CA ASN A 330 -8.72 1.69 -22.17
C ASN A 330 -8.39 2.41 -20.84
N PRO A 331 -7.48 3.40 -20.83
CA PRO A 331 -7.17 4.12 -19.60
C PRO A 331 -8.42 4.81 -19.00
N PRO A 332 -8.59 4.84 -17.67
CA PRO A 332 -7.62 4.40 -16.66
C PRO A 332 -7.70 2.91 -16.26
N PHE A 333 -8.58 2.13 -16.87
CA PHE A 333 -8.83 0.75 -16.52
C PHE A 333 -8.11 -0.18 -17.51
N TYR A 334 -7.38 -1.14 -16.98
CA TYR A 334 -6.81 -2.26 -17.71
C TYR A 334 -7.55 -3.51 -17.27
N ASP A 335 -8.00 -4.33 -18.22
CA ASP A 335 -8.75 -5.54 -17.94
C ASP A 335 -8.19 -6.70 -18.77
N GLY A 336 -8.23 -7.90 -18.20
CA GLY A 336 -7.74 -9.13 -18.83
C GLY A 336 -6.23 -9.30 -18.78
N TRP A 337 -5.64 -9.92 -19.82
CA TRP A 337 -4.21 -10.24 -19.87
C TRP A 337 -3.50 -9.39 -20.90
N CYS A 338 -2.66 -8.47 -20.46
CA CYS A 338 -1.96 -7.53 -21.32
C CYS A 338 -0.44 -7.69 -21.19
N ILE A 339 0.21 -7.95 -22.31
CA ILE A 339 1.67 -7.93 -22.48
C ILE A 339 2.05 -7.00 -23.63
N ASP A 340 3.30 -6.60 -23.71
CA ASP A 340 3.82 -5.82 -24.82
C ASP A 340 3.72 -6.57 -26.15
N SER A 341 3.50 -5.87 -27.26
CA SER A 341 3.30 -6.47 -28.59
C SER A 341 4.48 -7.29 -29.13
N TRP A 342 5.67 -7.12 -28.55
CA TRP A 342 6.86 -7.91 -28.88
C TRP A 342 7.03 -9.16 -28.00
N ALA A 343 6.26 -9.29 -26.93
CA ALA A 343 6.27 -10.44 -26.03
C ALA A 343 5.31 -11.53 -26.51
N ASN A 344 5.53 -12.75 -26.05
CA ASN A 344 4.67 -13.90 -26.32
C ASN A 344 4.55 -14.79 -25.09
N TYR A 345 3.49 -15.58 -25.04
CA TYR A 345 3.31 -16.63 -24.04
C TYR A 345 4.01 -17.94 -24.45
N SER A 346 4.56 -18.66 -23.49
CA SER A 346 5.17 -19.98 -23.69
C SER A 346 5.06 -20.81 -22.40
N GLU A 347 4.90 -22.11 -22.53
CA GLU A 347 5.01 -23.04 -21.39
C GLU A 347 6.47 -23.28 -20.97
N ASN A 348 7.43 -22.82 -21.77
CA ASN A 348 8.85 -22.98 -21.51
C ASN A 348 9.65 -21.82 -22.14
N CYS A 349 9.72 -20.69 -21.44
CA CYS A 349 10.59 -19.58 -21.80
C CYS A 349 12.04 -19.93 -21.47
N ILE A 350 12.76 -20.48 -22.42
CA ILE A 350 14.19 -20.74 -22.26
C ILE A 350 14.93 -19.38 -22.32
N LEU A 351 15.54 -18.98 -21.20
CA LEU A 351 16.54 -17.90 -21.17
C LEU A 351 17.78 -18.34 -21.98
N GLY A 352 17.81 -18.02 -23.23
CA GLY A 352 18.94 -18.34 -24.09
C GLY A 352 18.51 -18.70 -25.49
N THR A 353 18.80 -17.80 -26.43
CA THR A 353 18.59 -17.96 -27.86
C THR A 353 17.19 -18.45 -28.21
N ASN A 354 16.24 -17.51 -28.34
CA ASN A 354 14.94 -17.81 -28.93
C ASN A 354 15.14 -18.68 -30.17
N ASN A 355 14.88 -19.96 -30.05
CA ASN A 355 14.50 -20.75 -31.18
C ASN A 355 13.09 -20.30 -31.59
N TYR A 356 12.98 -19.07 -32.12
CA TYR A 356 11.95 -18.87 -33.10
C TYR A 356 12.30 -19.86 -34.21
N THR A 357 11.58 -20.95 -34.23
CA THR A 357 11.56 -21.84 -35.35
C THR A 357 10.99 -21.09 -36.55
N TYR A 358 11.78 -20.15 -37.08
CA TYR A 358 11.73 -19.93 -38.50
C TYR A 358 12.39 -21.17 -39.10
N ASP A 359 11.61 -22.16 -39.44
CA ASP A 359 12.00 -23.24 -40.31
C ASP A 359 12.50 -22.73 -41.69
N SER A 360 12.62 -21.44 -41.84
CA SER A 360 13.04 -20.71 -43.03
C SER A 360 14.41 -20.07 -43.01
N ILE A 361 15.16 -20.09 -41.87
CA ILE A 361 16.52 -19.56 -41.80
C ILE A 361 17.44 -20.54 -41.10
N SER A 362 18.30 -21.19 -41.86
CA SER A 362 19.31 -22.12 -41.36
C SER A 362 20.73 -21.59 -41.59
N PHE A 363 21.65 -21.97 -40.71
CA PHE A 363 23.08 -21.61 -40.76
C PHE A 363 23.90 -22.86 -40.69
N TYR A 364 24.81 -23.04 -41.65
CA TYR A 364 25.70 -24.19 -41.63
C TYR A 364 27.04 -23.88 -42.31
N PRO A 365 28.12 -24.60 -41.94
CA PRO A 365 28.17 -25.47 -40.75
C PRO A 365 28.23 -24.63 -39.46
N ASN A 366 27.77 -25.20 -38.37
CA ASN A 366 27.96 -24.61 -37.03
C ASN A 366 28.24 -25.78 -36.05
N PRO A 367 29.46 -25.97 -35.58
CA PRO A 367 30.64 -25.08 -35.69
C PRO A 367 31.19 -24.86 -37.10
N VAL A 368 31.76 -23.67 -37.32
CA VAL A 368 32.39 -23.28 -38.62
C VAL A 368 33.86 -23.69 -38.62
N GLU A 369 34.25 -24.64 -39.45
CA GLU A 369 35.62 -25.16 -39.53
C GLU A 369 36.44 -24.46 -40.60
N ASN A 370 35.87 -24.16 -41.75
CA ASN A 370 36.60 -23.59 -42.91
C ASN A 370 36.43 -22.06 -43.06
N GLY A 371 35.98 -21.35 -42.01
CA GLY A 371 35.79 -19.92 -42.02
C GLY A 371 34.64 -19.39 -42.88
N ILE A 372 33.86 -20.28 -43.51
CA ILE A 372 32.71 -19.90 -44.34
C ILE A 372 31.42 -20.39 -43.66
N LEU A 373 30.50 -19.46 -43.39
CA LEU A 373 29.17 -19.75 -42.91
C LEU A 373 28.16 -19.51 -44.03
N HIS A 374 27.33 -20.52 -44.30
CA HIS A 374 26.23 -20.43 -45.26
C HIS A 374 24.93 -20.09 -44.55
N LEU A 375 24.12 -19.27 -45.22
CA LEU A 375 22.82 -18.86 -44.79
C LEU A 375 21.77 -19.30 -45.80
N GLU A 376 20.87 -20.18 -45.39
CA GLU A 376 19.65 -20.48 -46.14
C GLU A 376 18.46 -19.80 -45.56
N TYR A 377 17.73 -19.03 -46.38
CA TYR A 377 16.50 -18.35 -45.98
C TYR A 377 15.55 -18.26 -47.18
N ASN A 378 14.25 -18.16 -46.89
CA ASN A 378 13.24 -17.99 -47.92
C ASN A 378 13.51 -16.69 -48.70
N SER A 379 13.49 -16.77 -50.02
CA SER A 379 13.74 -15.65 -50.94
C SER A 379 12.76 -14.48 -50.81
N GLU A 380 11.61 -14.68 -50.15
CA GLU A 380 10.65 -13.63 -49.83
C GLU A 380 11.09 -12.71 -48.65
N LEU A 381 12.05 -13.18 -47.83
CA LEU A 381 12.61 -12.39 -46.72
C LEU A 381 13.55 -11.31 -47.23
N LYS A 382 13.12 -10.04 -47.12
CA LYS A 382 13.94 -8.88 -47.47
C LYS A 382 14.86 -8.55 -46.28
N VAL A 383 16.12 -9.04 -46.36
CA VAL A 383 17.16 -8.74 -45.37
C VAL A 383 17.66 -7.31 -45.56
N GLU A 384 17.71 -6.54 -44.49
CA GLU A 384 18.25 -5.18 -44.50
C GLU A 384 19.73 -5.15 -44.09
N THR A 385 20.07 -5.87 -43.02
CA THR A 385 21.42 -5.91 -42.50
C THR A 385 21.72 -7.25 -41.83
N LEU A 386 23.00 -7.68 -41.92
CA LEU A 386 23.56 -8.78 -41.17
C LEU A 386 24.81 -8.28 -40.42
N GLN A 387 24.85 -8.54 -39.13
CA GLN A 387 25.92 -8.10 -38.24
C GLN A 387 26.39 -9.27 -37.37
N ILE A 388 27.67 -9.37 -37.09
CA ILE A 388 28.24 -10.35 -36.17
C ILE A 388 28.93 -9.61 -35.03
N TYR A 389 28.65 -10.08 -33.83
CA TYR A 389 29.19 -9.57 -32.59
C TYR A 389 30.00 -10.63 -31.85
N ASN A 390 31.02 -10.24 -31.12
CA ASN A 390 31.73 -11.13 -30.21
C ASN A 390 30.97 -11.25 -28.86
N THR A 391 31.50 -12.04 -27.92
CA THR A 391 30.90 -12.25 -26.59
C THR A 391 30.91 -11.01 -25.68
N LEU A 392 31.68 -9.96 -26.04
CA LEU A 392 31.71 -8.67 -25.33
C LEU A 392 30.71 -7.68 -25.92
N GLY A 393 29.95 -8.08 -26.96
CA GLY A 393 28.99 -7.21 -27.65
C GLY A 393 29.63 -6.27 -28.68
N GLU A 394 30.93 -6.44 -29.01
CA GLU A 394 31.59 -5.64 -30.03
C GLU A 394 31.23 -6.13 -31.43
N LEU A 395 30.88 -5.20 -32.31
CA LEU A 395 30.55 -5.50 -33.72
C LEU A 395 31.84 -5.84 -34.49
N VAL A 396 31.92 -7.05 -35.03
CA VAL A 396 33.11 -7.57 -35.72
C VAL A 396 32.94 -7.69 -37.23
N ILE A 397 31.70 -7.91 -37.72
CA ILE A 397 31.38 -7.97 -39.15
C ILE A 397 30.06 -7.30 -39.42
N THR A 398 29.93 -6.52 -40.51
CA THR A 398 28.67 -6.02 -41.05
C THR A 398 28.58 -6.34 -42.54
N LYS A 399 27.43 -6.87 -43.00
CA LYS A 399 27.11 -7.06 -44.43
C LYS A 399 25.80 -6.33 -44.78
N HIS A 400 25.82 -5.73 -45.97
CA HIS A 400 24.68 -5.03 -46.54
C HIS A 400 24.11 -5.66 -47.81
N ASN A 401 24.78 -6.70 -48.31
CA ASN A 401 24.36 -7.48 -49.47
C ASN A 401 25.00 -8.88 -49.46
N ASN A 402 24.55 -9.79 -50.34
CA ASN A 402 25.04 -11.16 -50.48
C ASN A 402 25.08 -11.89 -49.12
N TYR A 403 23.93 -12.03 -48.53
CA TYR A 403 23.80 -12.60 -47.18
C TYR A 403 23.92 -14.14 -47.15
N GLN A 404 23.89 -14.81 -48.30
CA GLN A 404 23.90 -16.30 -48.39
C GLN A 404 25.23 -16.92 -47.97
N THR A 405 26.31 -16.16 -48.04
CA THR A 405 27.66 -16.63 -47.70
C THR A 405 28.40 -15.57 -46.88
N ILE A 406 28.88 -15.95 -45.72
CA ILE A 406 29.56 -15.06 -44.78
C ILE A 406 30.98 -15.62 -44.54
N ASP A 407 31.99 -14.86 -44.93
CA ASP A 407 33.37 -15.19 -44.62
C ASP A 407 33.69 -14.65 -43.20
N ILE A 408 33.97 -15.59 -42.30
CA ILE A 408 34.41 -15.32 -40.93
C ILE A 408 35.83 -15.88 -40.68
N SER A 409 36.59 -16.16 -41.76
CA SER A 409 37.94 -16.70 -41.65
C SER A 409 38.90 -15.83 -40.80
N MET A 410 38.69 -14.51 -40.82
CA MET A 410 39.49 -13.53 -40.05
C MET A 410 39.14 -13.54 -38.55
N LEU A 411 38.05 -14.14 -38.13
CA LEU A 411 37.70 -14.20 -36.72
C LEU A 411 38.51 -15.31 -36.02
N LYS A 412 38.82 -15.10 -34.73
CA LYS A 412 39.44 -16.13 -33.89
C LYS A 412 38.48 -17.23 -33.56
N SER A 413 38.97 -18.41 -33.17
CA SER A 413 38.13 -19.46 -32.63
C SER A 413 37.36 -18.96 -31.40
N GLY A 414 36.05 -19.22 -31.33
CA GLY A 414 35.21 -18.69 -30.24
C GLY A 414 33.75 -18.66 -30.60
N ILE A 415 32.96 -18.06 -29.67
CA ILE A 415 31.52 -17.87 -29.79
C ILE A 415 31.23 -16.44 -30.29
N TYR A 416 30.32 -16.36 -31.26
CA TYR A 416 29.85 -15.11 -31.84
C TYR A 416 28.33 -15.11 -31.93
N PHE A 417 27.74 -13.92 -32.03
CA PHE A 417 26.30 -13.72 -32.20
C PHE A 417 26.05 -13.03 -33.54
N LEU A 418 25.30 -13.72 -34.39
CA LEU A 418 24.88 -13.20 -35.68
C LEU A 418 23.52 -12.57 -35.55
N LYS A 419 23.43 -11.29 -35.86
CA LYS A 419 22.24 -10.45 -35.83
C LYS A 419 21.75 -10.18 -37.26
N PHE A 420 20.55 -10.58 -37.55
CA PHE A 420 19.96 -10.53 -38.85
C PHE A 420 18.68 -9.71 -38.80
N LYS A 421 18.64 -8.59 -39.53
CA LYS A 421 17.52 -7.66 -39.53
C LYS A 421 16.79 -7.71 -40.86
N THR A 422 15.47 -7.90 -40.81
CA THR A 422 14.54 -7.70 -41.92
C THR A 422 13.66 -6.46 -41.66
N LYS A 423 12.79 -6.07 -42.59
CA LYS A 423 11.83 -4.96 -42.36
C LYS A 423 10.87 -5.23 -41.18
N GLU A 424 10.59 -6.50 -40.92
CA GLU A 424 9.56 -6.88 -39.97
C GLU A 424 10.16 -7.48 -38.66
N LYS A 425 11.39 -8.00 -38.70
CA LYS A 425 11.94 -8.76 -37.58
C LYS A 425 13.44 -8.67 -37.44
N LEU A 426 13.89 -8.94 -36.20
CA LEU A 426 15.27 -9.08 -35.81
C LEU A 426 15.49 -10.52 -35.33
N VAL A 427 16.47 -11.24 -35.93
CA VAL A 427 16.85 -12.61 -35.56
C VAL A 427 18.29 -12.59 -35.04
N ILE A 428 18.53 -13.21 -33.90
CA ILE A 428 19.88 -13.41 -33.35
C ILE A 428 20.16 -14.91 -33.25
N LYS A 429 21.31 -15.36 -33.77
CA LYS A 429 21.75 -16.77 -33.70
C LYS A 429 23.18 -16.83 -33.19
N LYS A 430 23.46 -17.84 -32.35
CA LYS A 430 24.79 -18.17 -31.89
C LYS A 430 25.54 -18.95 -32.97
N ILE A 431 26.75 -18.55 -33.30
CA ILE A 431 27.70 -19.28 -34.16
C ILE A 431 28.95 -19.61 -33.35
N ILE A 432 29.50 -20.79 -33.63
CA ILE A 432 30.74 -21.27 -33.04
C ILE A 432 31.76 -21.39 -34.17
N LYS A 433 32.93 -20.77 -34.02
CA LYS A 433 34.06 -20.92 -34.91
C LYS A 433 35.13 -21.75 -34.22
N ASN A 434 35.54 -22.84 -34.86
CA ASN A 434 36.66 -23.66 -34.45
C ASN A 434 37.99 -23.07 -34.94
#